data_1cf40717a1b581b6e11c965321fd2252
#
_entry.id   1cf40717a1b581b6e11c965321fd2252
#
_cell.length_a   1.000
_cell.length_b   1.000
_cell.length_c   1.000
_cell.angle_alpha   90.00
_cell.angle_beta   90.00
_cell.angle_gamma   90.00
#
_symmetry.space_group_name_H-M   'P 1'
#
loop_
_entity.id
_entity.type
_entity.pdbx_description
1 polymer ?
#
loop_
_entity_poly.entity_id
_entity_poly.type
_entity_poly.pdbx_seq_one_letter_code
_entity_poly.pdbx_strand_id
1 'polypeptide(L)'
;MHHIYIYPNFFHADSAAYQVLASAIRDEGVLLPHDFFYGNQLIMLKISPFIALANYIGFSGYKAYAIGGAIAICVWFYICNLIISKYCGNKYFSLLLSTCLFIPLGMDDIDFLLGQESHLSNVVLSIMICLPVIIYIQESKKSFLCISALAVILMTAEQPIRTLIIIAPFILFILIIFRSKTSVVSMLSIAVSFVIGKMANDYLLGRHFPLKVDYSQASLLISPDKAIDNLFIILKSILVYSSSSSLAVGSNAIGILTPF
;
A
#
# COMPACT_ATOMS: atom_id res chain seq x y z
N MET A 1 11.73 -3.10 -18.13
CA MET A 1 13.07 -2.48 -18.21
C MET A 1 13.70 -2.32 -16.83
N HIS A 2 13.05 -1.63 -15.85
CA HIS A 2 13.60 -1.42 -14.52
C HIS A 2 14.03 -2.72 -13.83
N HIS A 3 13.14 -3.70 -13.67
CA HIS A 3 13.45 -4.99 -13.05
C HIS A 3 14.54 -5.80 -13.74
N ILE A 4 14.69 -5.66 -15.05
CA ILE A 4 15.65 -6.47 -15.80
C ILE A 4 17.06 -5.91 -15.72
N TYR A 5 17.21 -4.58 -15.83
CA TYR A 5 18.52 -3.95 -16.03
C TYR A 5 19.02 -3.15 -14.82
N ILE A 6 18.13 -2.60 -14.00
CA ILE A 6 18.48 -1.67 -12.93
C ILE A 6 18.39 -2.36 -11.57
N TYR A 7 17.26 -2.96 -11.26
CA TYR A 7 16.94 -3.49 -9.94
C TYR A 7 17.81 -4.65 -9.46
N PRO A 8 18.45 -5.49 -10.30
CA PRO A 8 19.41 -6.48 -9.81
C PRO A 8 20.51 -5.92 -8.92
N ASN A 9 20.90 -4.65 -9.15
CA ASN A 9 21.93 -3.96 -8.38
C ASN A 9 21.42 -3.43 -7.03
N PHE A 10 20.10 -3.36 -6.83
CA PHE A 10 19.44 -2.88 -5.62
C PHE A 10 18.67 -3.98 -4.89
N PHE A 11 18.76 -5.22 -5.38
CA PHE A 11 18.07 -6.36 -4.79
C PHE A 11 18.62 -6.64 -3.38
N HIS A 12 17.77 -6.48 -2.37
CA HIS A 12 18.16 -6.56 -0.96
C HIS A 12 17.31 -7.58 -0.18
N ALA A 13 17.50 -7.62 1.15
CA ALA A 13 16.91 -8.62 2.02
C ALA A 13 15.38 -8.71 1.95
N ASP A 14 14.67 -7.55 1.88
CA ASP A 14 13.21 -7.54 1.82
C ASP A 14 12.71 -8.12 0.49
N SER A 15 13.38 -7.78 -0.62
CA SER A 15 13.10 -8.35 -1.94
C SER A 15 13.33 -9.85 -1.97
N ALA A 16 14.40 -10.31 -1.32
CA ALA A 16 14.69 -11.74 -1.17
C ALA A 16 13.61 -12.45 -0.33
N ALA A 17 13.10 -11.81 0.74
CA ALA A 17 12.02 -12.35 1.54
C ALA A 17 10.74 -12.55 0.72
N TYR A 18 10.36 -11.61 -0.16
CA TYR A 18 9.24 -11.80 -1.08
C TYR A 18 9.45 -12.94 -2.06
N GLN A 19 10.68 -13.17 -2.51
CA GLN A 19 11.01 -14.29 -3.39
C GLN A 19 10.94 -15.63 -2.65
N VAL A 20 11.39 -15.69 -1.39
CA VAL A 20 11.27 -16.89 -0.52
C VAL A 20 9.79 -17.19 -0.27
N LEU A 21 8.98 -16.18 0.06
CA LEU A 21 7.54 -16.35 0.22
C LEU A 21 6.89 -16.87 -1.06
N ALA A 22 7.27 -16.33 -2.21
CA ALA A 22 6.75 -16.80 -3.50
C ALA A 22 7.08 -18.27 -3.78
N SER A 23 8.26 -18.73 -3.37
CA SER A 23 8.64 -20.15 -3.46
C SER A 23 7.79 -21.01 -2.52
N ALA A 24 7.56 -20.56 -1.29
CA ALA A 24 6.68 -21.26 -0.35
C ALA A 24 5.23 -21.30 -0.85
N ILE A 25 4.70 -20.20 -1.42
CA ILE A 25 3.36 -20.17 -2.06
C ILE A 25 3.28 -21.21 -3.18
N ARG A 26 4.31 -21.32 -4.03
CA ARG A 26 4.35 -22.31 -5.09
C ARG A 26 4.37 -23.72 -4.54
N ASP A 27 5.19 -23.98 -3.55
CA ASP A 27 5.47 -25.32 -3.05
C ASP A 27 4.29 -25.88 -2.23
N GLU A 28 3.63 -25.04 -1.44
CA GLU A 28 2.43 -25.41 -0.67
C GLU A 28 1.11 -25.23 -1.44
N GLY A 29 1.10 -24.47 -2.54
CA GLY A 29 -0.11 -24.18 -3.32
C GLY A 29 -1.15 -23.30 -2.61
N VAL A 30 -0.75 -22.58 -1.55
CA VAL A 30 -1.62 -21.70 -0.76
C VAL A 30 -1.05 -20.28 -0.68
N LEU A 31 -1.93 -19.27 -0.60
CA LEU A 31 -1.52 -17.88 -0.55
C LEU A 31 -0.80 -17.50 0.76
N LEU A 32 -1.11 -18.21 1.83
CA LEU A 32 -0.51 -18.07 3.15
C LEU A 32 0.17 -19.38 3.56
N PRO A 33 1.38 -19.67 3.06
CA PRO A 33 2.11 -20.89 3.40
C PRO A 33 2.47 -20.92 4.89
N HIS A 34 2.49 -22.15 5.45
CA HIS A 34 2.81 -22.38 6.85
C HIS A 34 4.31 -22.27 7.15
N ASP A 35 5.14 -22.61 6.17
CA ASP A 35 6.60 -22.65 6.32
C ASP A 35 7.27 -21.29 6.12
N PHE A 36 6.48 -20.19 6.10
CA PHE A 36 7.00 -18.84 5.98
C PHE A 36 6.79 -18.04 7.27
N PHE A 37 7.84 -17.31 7.67
CA PHE A 37 7.82 -16.43 8.83
C PHE A 37 7.33 -15.02 8.46
N TYR A 38 6.10 -14.66 8.84
CA TYR A 38 5.46 -13.40 8.46
C TYR A 38 5.81 -12.19 9.34
N GLY A 39 6.43 -12.40 10.48
CA GLY A 39 6.69 -11.31 11.41
C GLY A 39 5.38 -10.70 11.95
N ASN A 40 5.17 -9.42 11.67
CA ASN A 40 4.04 -8.65 12.20
C ASN A 40 2.97 -8.26 11.17
N GLN A 41 3.06 -8.75 9.93
CA GLN A 41 2.13 -8.41 8.86
C GLN A 41 1.91 -9.60 7.94
N LEU A 42 0.70 -9.74 7.43
CA LEU A 42 0.43 -10.66 6.32
C LEU A 42 0.90 -10.03 5.02
N ILE A 43 1.51 -10.83 4.16
CA ILE A 43 2.07 -10.38 2.87
C ILE A 43 1.28 -11.08 1.76
N MET A 44 -0.03 -10.74 1.64
CA MET A 44 -0.92 -11.38 0.68
C MET A 44 -1.01 -10.63 -0.65
N LEU A 45 -0.97 -9.30 -0.61
CA LEU A 45 -1.27 -8.42 -1.75
C LEU A 45 -0.03 -7.73 -2.32
N LYS A 46 1.16 -8.19 -1.91
CA LYS A 46 2.45 -7.70 -2.41
C LYS A 46 2.85 -8.43 -3.70
N ILE A 47 4.09 -8.30 -4.06
CA ILE A 47 4.67 -8.92 -5.27
C ILE A 47 4.71 -10.45 -5.22
N SER A 48 4.77 -11.07 -4.02
CA SER A 48 5.02 -12.52 -3.86
C SER A 48 4.04 -13.45 -4.60
N PRO A 49 2.70 -13.22 -4.60
CA PRO A 49 1.78 -14.05 -5.39
C PRO A 49 2.05 -13.99 -6.89
N PHE A 50 2.49 -12.86 -7.40
CA PHE A 50 2.81 -12.69 -8.83
C PHE A 50 4.14 -13.37 -9.19
N ILE A 51 5.11 -13.34 -8.29
CA ILE A 51 6.35 -14.12 -8.44
C ILE A 51 6.03 -15.62 -8.41
N ALA A 52 5.16 -16.07 -7.50
CA ALA A 52 4.72 -17.45 -7.46
C ALA A 52 4.04 -17.87 -8.77
N LEU A 53 3.20 -17.00 -9.35
CA LEU A 53 2.61 -17.21 -10.66
C LEU A 53 3.69 -17.37 -11.75
N ALA A 54 4.72 -16.52 -11.74
CA ALA A 54 5.85 -16.63 -12.67
C ALA A 54 6.62 -17.96 -12.47
N ASN A 55 6.77 -18.41 -11.22
CA ASN A 55 7.37 -19.71 -10.91
C ASN A 55 6.54 -20.88 -11.48
N TYR A 56 5.20 -20.83 -11.40
CA TYR A 56 4.32 -21.84 -11.99
C TYR A 56 4.43 -21.93 -13.52
N ILE A 57 4.73 -20.81 -14.18
CA ILE A 57 4.92 -20.75 -15.64
C ILE A 57 6.32 -21.26 -16.05
N GLY A 58 7.19 -21.56 -15.09
CA GLY A 58 8.51 -22.15 -15.33
C GLY A 58 9.68 -21.18 -15.25
N PHE A 59 9.45 -19.94 -14.82
CA PHE A 59 10.56 -19.03 -14.49
C PHE A 59 11.11 -19.31 -13.08
N SER A 60 12.38 -19.01 -12.85
CA SER A 60 13.03 -19.26 -11.57
C SER A 60 13.99 -18.14 -11.18
N GLY A 61 14.33 -18.05 -9.89
CA GLY A 61 15.26 -17.08 -9.34
C GLY A 61 14.83 -15.65 -9.67
N TYR A 62 15.82 -14.80 -9.94
CA TYR A 62 15.56 -13.38 -10.23
C TYR A 62 14.67 -13.14 -11.48
N LYS A 63 14.68 -14.06 -12.46
CA LYS A 63 13.79 -13.95 -13.63
C LYS A 63 12.32 -14.03 -13.23
N ALA A 64 11.97 -14.95 -12.31
CA ALA A 64 10.60 -15.03 -11.79
C ALA A 64 10.22 -13.77 -11.03
N TYR A 65 11.14 -13.20 -10.23
CA TYR A 65 10.95 -11.94 -9.54
C TYR A 65 10.65 -10.80 -10.53
N ALA A 66 11.49 -10.61 -11.55
CA ALA A 66 11.34 -9.55 -12.54
C ALA A 66 10.04 -9.64 -13.34
N ILE A 67 9.62 -10.86 -13.70
CA ILE A 67 8.36 -11.10 -14.43
C ILE A 67 7.17 -10.91 -13.50
N GLY A 68 7.23 -11.45 -12.28
CA GLY A 68 6.18 -11.28 -11.26
C GLY A 68 5.95 -9.80 -10.95
N GLY A 69 7.02 -9.01 -10.76
CA GLY A 69 6.92 -7.58 -10.55
C GLY A 69 6.30 -6.84 -11.73
N ALA A 70 6.71 -7.15 -12.96
CA ALA A 70 6.08 -6.56 -14.13
C ALA A 70 4.58 -6.86 -14.21
N ILE A 71 4.17 -8.10 -13.88
CA ILE A 71 2.75 -8.48 -13.84
C ILE A 71 2.03 -7.72 -12.73
N ALA A 72 2.60 -7.62 -11.53
CA ALA A 72 2.00 -6.93 -10.40
C ALA A 72 1.78 -5.44 -10.71
N ILE A 73 2.78 -4.75 -11.26
CA ILE A 73 2.65 -3.34 -11.69
C ILE A 73 1.52 -3.20 -12.71
N CYS A 74 1.46 -4.05 -13.72
CA CYS A 74 0.41 -4.00 -14.74
C CYS A 74 -0.98 -4.22 -14.15
N VAL A 75 -1.14 -5.17 -13.25
CA VAL A 75 -2.42 -5.49 -12.59
C VAL A 75 -2.86 -4.32 -11.70
N TRP A 76 -1.98 -3.83 -10.83
CA TRP A 76 -2.30 -2.72 -9.94
C TRP A 76 -2.56 -1.41 -10.70
N PHE A 77 -1.78 -1.14 -11.76
CA PHE A 77 -2.02 0.00 -12.64
C PHE A 77 -3.39 -0.09 -13.32
N TYR A 78 -3.73 -1.27 -13.84
CA TYR A 78 -5.03 -1.49 -14.49
C TYR A 78 -6.20 -1.27 -13.53
N ILE A 79 -6.13 -1.84 -12.31
CA ILE A 79 -7.14 -1.66 -11.26
C ILE A 79 -7.27 -0.17 -10.90
N CYS A 80 -6.17 0.52 -10.68
CA CYS A 80 -6.12 1.94 -10.38
C CYS A 80 -6.81 2.76 -11.48
N ASN A 81 -6.42 2.52 -12.75
CA ASN A 81 -6.99 3.23 -13.89
C ASN A 81 -8.49 2.95 -14.07
N LEU A 82 -8.96 1.72 -13.83
CA LEU A 82 -10.39 1.40 -13.86
C LEU A 82 -11.20 2.25 -12.88
N ILE A 83 -10.71 2.40 -11.65
CA ILE A 83 -11.41 3.15 -10.61
C ILE A 83 -11.37 4.64 -10.90
N ILE A 84 -10.20 5.18 -11.25
CA ILE A 84 -10.04 6.58 -11.61
C ILE A 84 -10.91 6.95 -12.84
N SER A 85 -11.00 6.05 -13.83
CA SER A 85 -11.80 6.29 -15.04
C SER A 85 -13.29 6.42 -14.73
N LYS A 86 -13.79 5.70 -13.73
CA LYS A 86 -15.17 5.82 -13.26
C LYS A 86 -15.45 7.17 -12.60
N TYR A 87 -14.45 7.74 -11.94
CA TYR A 87 -14.55 9.06 -11.32
C TYR A 87 -14.40 10.20 -12.35
N CYS A 88 -13.38 10.13 -13.19
CA CYS A 88 -13.05 11.22 -14.12
C CYS A 88 -13.95 11.30 -15.35
N GLY A 89 -14.62 10.21 -15.73
CA GLY A 89 -15.45 10.15 -16.96
C GLY A 89 -14.66 10.27 -18.28
N ASN A 90 -13.38 10.63 -18.24
CA ASN A 90 -12.49 10.79 -19.39
C ASN A 90 -11.33 9.81 -19.30
N LYS A 91 -11.25 8.89 -20.27
CA LYS A 91 -10.24 7.81 -20.29
C LYS A 91 -8.79 8.30 -20.44
N TYR A 92 -8.55 9.37 -21.15
CA TYR A 92 -7.20 9.91 -21.34
C TYR A 92 -6.72 10.62 -20.09
N PHE A 93 -7.60 11.38 -19.43
CA PHE A 93 -7.29 12.04 -18.18
C PHE A 93 -7.07 11.01 -17.05
N SER A 94 -7.89 9.95 -17.00
CA SER A 94 -7.70 8.87 -16.01
C SER A 94 -6.39 8.14 -16.23
N LEU A 95 -6.01 7.88 -17.48
CA LEU A 95 -4.72 7.25 -17.81
C LEU A 95 -3.55 8.14 -17.38
N LEU A 96 -3.60 9.43 -17.67
CA LEU A 96 -2.59 10.39 -17.25
C LEU A 96 -2.45 10.41 -15.72
N LEU A 97 -3.58 10.54 -15.00
CA LEU A 97 -3.58 10.59 -13.54
C LEU A 97 -3.07 9.28 -12.93
N SER A 98 -3.49 8.13 -13.47
CA SER A 98 -2.97 6.83 -13.04
C SER A 98 -1.46 6.72 -13.27
N THR A 99 -0.98 7.19 -14.42
CA THR A 99 0.47 7.20 -14.72
C THR A 99 1.22 8.07 -13.71
N CYS A 100 0.72 9.26 -13.40
CA CYS A 100 1.33 10.14 -12.41
C CYS A 100 1.46 9.49 -11.02
N LEU A 101 0.48 8.68 -10.62
CA LEU A 101 0.50 7.97 -9.32
C LEU A 101 1.54 6.83 -9.27
N PHE A 102 1.97 6.33 -10.43
CA PHE A 102 2.97 5.27 -10.53
C PHE A 102 4.37 5.80 -10.88
N ILE A 103 4.52 7.11 -11.06
CA ILE A 103 5.83 7.74 -11.26
C ILE A 103 6.49 7.91 -9.89
N PRO A 104 7.63 7.28 -9.64
CA PRO A 104 8.34 7.46 -8.38
C PRO A 104 8.91 8.89 -8.28
N LEU A 105 8.82 9.47 -7.10
CA LEU A 105 9.29 10.83 -6.82
C LEU A 105 10.72 10.88 -6.28
N GLY A 106 11.28 9.73 -5.90
CA GLY A 106 12.64 9.63 -5.35
C GLY A 106 13.19 8.21 -5.41
N MET A 107 14.42 8.02 -4.96
CA MET A 107 15.09 6.70 -4.99
C MET A 107 14.38 5.66 -4.14
N ASP A 108 13.91 6.04 -2.95
CA ASP A 108 13.14 5.16 -2.07
C ASP A 108 11.81 4.75 -2.71
N ASP A 109 11.14 5.68 -3.42
CA ASP A 109 9.92 5.36 -4.16
C ASP A 109 10.18 4.40 -5.32
N ILE A 110 11.34 4.52 -5.99
CA ILE A 110 11.74 3.58 -7.04
C ILE A 110 11.81 2.17 -6.47
N ASP A 111 12.41 2.01 -5.28
CA ASP A 111 12.47 0.72 -4.62
C ASP A 111 11.08 0.26 -4.13
N PHE A 112 10.39 1.07 -3.36
CA PHE A 112 9.12 0.70 -2.72
C PHE A 112 7.94 0.53 -3.69
N LEU A 113 7.88 1.27 -4.78
CA LEU A 113 6.81 1.19 -5.78
C LEU A 113 7.12 0.26 -6.94
N LEU A 114 8.35 0.30 -7.45
CA LEU A 114 8.74 -0.40 -8.68
C LEU A 114 9.72 -1.55 -8.44
N GLY A 115 10.49 -1.53 -7.36
CA GLY A 115 11.49 -2.54 -7.04
C GLY A 115 10.88 -3.70 -6.25
N GLN A 116 10.77 -3.53 -4.96
CA GLN A 116 10.14 -4.53 -4.07
C GLN A 116 8.61 -4.46 -4.07
N GLU A 117 8.01 -3.39 -4.59
CA GLU A 117 6.55 -3.16 -4.69
C GLU A 117 5.81 -3.28 -3.34
N SER A 118 6.53 -3.04 -2.24
CA SER A 118 5.99 -3.21 -0.90
C SER A 118 4.87 -2.20 -0.56
N HIS A 119 4.84 -1.06 -1.24
CA HIS A 119 3.83 -0.01 -1.06
C HIS A 119 2.82 0.10 -2.21
N LEU A 120 3.07 -0.52 -3.36
CA LEU A 120 2.24 -0.40 -4.54
C LEU A 120 0.77 -0.80 -4.29
N SER A 121 0.55 -1.97 -3.70
CA SER A 121 -0.80 -2.43 -3.34
C SER A 121 -1.49 -1.47 -2.36
N ASN A 122 -0.76 -0.89 -1.41
CA ASN A 122 -1.32 0.04 -0.43
C ASN A 122 -1.80 1.35 -1.09
N VAL A 123 -1.04 1.88 -2.06
CA VAL A 123 -1.44 3.06 -2.84
C VAL A 123 -2.74 2.80 -3.59
N VAL A 124 -2.81 1.67 -4.31
CA VAL A 124 -4.02 1.33 -5.08
C VAL A 124 -5.21 1.04 -4.18
N LEU A 125 -5.02 0.29 -3.09
CA LEU A 125 -6.09 0.03 -2.12
C LEU A 125 -6.58 1.33 -1.46
N SER A 126 -5.70 2.29 -1.17
CA SER A 126 -6.12 3.60 -0.66
C SER A 126 -7.02 4.34 -1.64
N ILE A 127 -6.70 4.30 -2.94
CA ILE A 127 -7.55 4.84 -3.99
C ILE A 127 -8.88 4.08 -4.08
N MET A 128 -8.85 2.74 -3.96
CA MET A 128 -10.05 1.90 -3.92
C MET A 128 -10.92 2.14 -2.69
N ILE A 129 -10.36 2.64 -1.60
CA ILE A 129 -11.12 3.05 -0.42
C ILE A 129 -11.74 4.42 -0.65
N CYS A 130 -10.94 5.40 -1.04
CA CYS A 130 -11.36 6.81 -1.05
C CYS A 130 -12.27 7.17 -2.22
N LEU A 131 -11.89 6.89 -3.46
CA LEU A 131 -12.66 7.32 -4.63
C LEU A 131 -14.04 6.67 -4.72
N PRO A 132 -14.23 5.36 -4.53
CA PRO A 132 -15.56 4.76 -4.56
C PRO A 132 -16.49 5.32 -3.49
N VAL A 133 -16.00 5.68 -2.31
CA VAL A 133 -16.82 6.32 -1.28
C VAL A 133 -17.30 7.69 -1.75
N ILE A 134 -16.43 8.51 -2.35
CA ILE A 134 -16.81 9.81 -2.89
C ILE A 134 -17.88 9.64 -3.98
N ILE A 135 -17.72 8.69 -4.90
CA ILE A 135 -18.70 8.37 -5.94
C ILE A 135 -20.03 7.91 -5.31
N TYR A 136 -19.97 7.04 -4.29
CA TYR A 136 -21.17 6.61 -3.59
C TYR A 136 -21.92 7.76 -2.92
N ILE A 137 -21.21 8.70 -2.29
CA ILE A 137 -21.83 9.88 -1.67
C ILE A 137 -22.55 10.74 -2.71
N GLN A 138 -21.99 10.85 -3.92
CA GLN A 138 -22.54 11.65 -5.03
C GLN A 138 -23.67 10.94 -5.78
N GLU A 139 -23.52 9.65 -6.07
CA GLU A 139 -24.42 8.92 -6.97
C GLU A 139 -25.31 7.90 -6.25
N SER A 140 -25.09 7.63 -4.97
CA SER A 140 -25.82 6.64 -4.15
C SER A 140 -25.78 5.20 -4.70
N LYS A 141 -24.81 4.88 -5.57
CA LYS A 141 -24.63 3.53 -6.15
C LYS A 141 -23.92 2.61 -5.16
N LYS A 142 -24.66 1.67 -4.57
CA LYS A 142 -24.15 0.74 -3.52
C LYS A 142 -22.94 -0.10 -3.94
N SER A 143 -22.75 -0.39 -5.24
CA SER A 143 -21.60 -1.14 -5.73
C SER A 143 -20.27 -0.48 -5.39
N PHE A 144 -20.20 0.85 -5.41
CA PHE A 144 -18.99 1.57 -5.02
C PHE A 144 -18.68 1.45 -3.53
N LEU A 145 -19.72 1.47 -2.70
CA LEU A 145 -19.54 1.23 -1.26
C LEU A 145 -19.01 -0.19 -0.98
N CYS A 146 -19.49 -1.20 -1.72
CA CYS A 146 -18.99 -2.57 -1.61
C CYS A 146 -17.52 -2.69 -2.04
N ILE A 147 -17.09 -1.99 -3.09
CA ILE A 147 -15.69 -1.97 -3.53
C ILE A 147 -14.80 -1.38 -2.42
N SER A 148 -15.22 -0.24 -1.86
CA SER A 148 -14.49 0.39 -0.76
C SER A 148 -14.44 -0.51 0.48
N ALA A 149 -15.57 -1.11 0.88
CA ALA A 149 -15.64 -2.02 1.99
C ALA A 149 -14.68 -3.21 1.85
N LEU A 150 -14.68 -3.84 0.66
CA LEU A 150 -13.75 -4.93 0.35
C LEU A 150 -12.29 -4.47 0.42
N ALA A 151 -11.96 -3.30 -0.13
CA ALA A 151 -10.60 -2.76 -0.07
C ALA A 151 -10.15 -2.49 1.38
N VAL A 152 -11.06 -1.96 2.24
CA VAL A 152 -10.78 -1.77 3.68
C VAL A 152 -10.51 -3.12 4.35
N ILE A 153 -11.36 -4.13 4.11
CA ILE A 153 -11.19 -5.47 4.70
C ILE A 153 -9.83 -6.06 4.31
N LEU A 154 -9.50 -6.07 3.02
CA LEU A 154 -8.27 -6.64 2.51
C LEU A 154 -7.03 -5.92 3.06
N MET A 155 -7.03 -4.58 3.02
CA MET A 155 -5.90 -3.80 3.51
C MET A 155 -5.74 -3.93 5.03
N THR A 156 -6.85 -3.97 5.79
CA THR A 156 -6.81 -4.16 7.23
C THR A 156 -6.37 -5.57 7.62
N ALA A 157 -6.83 -6.59 6.88
CA ALA A 157 -6.39 -7.97 7.12
C ALA A 157 -4.87 -8.10 6.93
N GLU A 158 -4.28 -7.37 6.01
CA GLU A 158 -2.83 -7.36 5.79
C GLU A 158 -2.09 -6.47 6.80
N GLN A 159 -2.54 -5.23 6.99
CA GLN A 159 -1.86 -4.22 7.82
C GLN A 159 -2.84 -3.26 8.52
N PRO A 160 -3.38 -3.61 9.70
CA PRO A 160 -4.39 -2.82 10.39
C PRO A 160 -3.96 -1.38 10.71
N ILE A 161 -2.73 -1.20 11.22
CA ILE A 161 -2.22 0.13 11.61
C ILE A 161 -2.10 1.04 10.38
N ARG A 162 -1.57 0.54 9.29
CA ARG A 162 -1.43 1.31 8.06
C ARG A 162 -2.79 1.70 7.46
N THR A 163 -3.75 0.78 7.51
CA THR A 163 -5.13 1.09 7.11
C THR A 163 -5.73 2.19 7.97
N LEU A 164 -5.54 2.15 9.29
CA LEU A 164 -6.04 3.17 10.19
C LEU A 164 -5.48 4.57 9.87
N ILE A 165 -4.18 4.66 9.55
CA ILE A 165 -3.52 5.92 9.16
C ILE A 165 -4.18 6.53 7.92
N ILE A 166 -4.71 5.71 7.00
CA ILE A 166 -5.37 6.16 5.78
C ILE A 166 -6.83 6.52 6.04
N ILE A 167 -7.58 5.63 6.72
CA ILE A 167 -9.02 5.83 6.89
C ILE A 167 -9.37 6.90 7.90
N ALA A 168 -8.55 7.13 8.94
CA ALA A 168 -8.87 8.13 9.96
C ALA A 168 -8.93 9.56 9.40
N PRO A 169 -7.92 10.07 8.67
CA PRO A 169 -8.01 11.38 8.04
C PRO A 169 -9.08 11.44 6.94
N PHE A 170 -9.34 10.33 6.24
CA PHE A 170 -10.38 10.28 5.23
C PHE A 170 -11.79 10.37 5.83
N ILE A 171 -12.06 9.68 6.94
CA ILE A 171 -13.32 9.83 7.68
C ILE A 171 -13.51 11.28 8.15
N LEU A 172 -12.44 11.90 8.69
CA LEU A 172 -12.48 13.30 9.10
C LEU A 172 -12.80 14.22 7.91
N PHE A 173 -12.17 13.98 6.76
CA PHE A 173 -12.47 14.71 5.52
C PHE A 173 -13.93 14.58 5.11
N ILE A 174 -14.51 13.36 5.15
CA ILE A 174 -15.92 13.13 4.82
C ILE A 174 -16.83 13.88 5.79
N LEU A 175 -16.53 13.87 7.09
CA LEU A 175 -17.32 14.56 8.12
C LEU A 175 -17.35 16.07 7.90
N ILE A 176 -16.24 16.66 7.48
CA ILE A 176 -16.14 18.10 7.27
C ILE A 176 -16.83 18.52 5.97
N ILE A 177 -16.60 17.79 4.88
CA ILE A 177 -17.02 18.21 3.53
C ILE A 177 -18.43 17.74 3.18
N PHE A 178 -18.79 16.50 3.55
CA PHE A 178 -20.04 15.88 3.13
C PHE A 178 -20.98 15.66 4.34
N ARG A 179 -21.97 16.54 4.50
CA ARG A 179 -22.97 16.46 5.60
C ARG A 179 -24.26 15.79 5.12
N SER A 180 -24.18 14.50 4.73
CA SER A 180 -25.32 13.77 4.17
C SER A 180 -25.54 12.43 4.88
N LYS A 181 -26.76 11.84 4.70
CA LYS A 181 -27.04 10.48 5.21
C LYS A 181 -26.13 9.44 4.55
N THR A 182 -25.80 9.61 3.27
CA THR A 182 -24.88 8.72 2.53
C THR A 182 -23.47 8.77 3.12
N SER A 183 -23.03 9.93 3.61
CA SER A 183 -21.74 10.08 4.29
C SER A 183 -21.69 9.27 5.58
N VAL A 184 -22.73 9.32 6.40
CA VAL A 184 -22.83 8.53 7.64
C VAL A 184 -22.80 7.03 7.33
N VAL A 185 -23.58 6.60 6.33
CA VAL A 185 -23.56 5.19 5.89
C VAL A 185 -22.19 4.76 5.42
N SER A 186 -21.48 5.62 4.67
CA SER A 186 -20.11 5.34 4.22
C SER A 186 -19.15 5.16 5.39
N MET A 187 -19.18 6.05 6.36
CA MET A 187 -18.32 5.96 7.56
C MET A 187 -18.58 4.70 8.37
N LEU A 188 -19.86 4.37 8.57
CA LEU A 188 -20.25 3.14 9.27
C LEU A 188 -19.77 1.90 8.50
N SER A 189 -19.91 1.89 7.18
CA SER A 189 -19.41 0.81 6.32
C SER A 189 -17.89 0.65 6.44
N ILE A 190 -17.12 1.75 6.39
CA ILE A 190 -15.66 1.72 6.56
C ILE A 190 -15.30 1.19 7.96
N ALA A 191 -15.95 1.67 9.02
CA ALA A 191 -15.68 1.25 10.37
C ALA A 191 -15.97 -0.25 10.59
N VAL A 192 -17.12 -0.73 10.11
CA VAL A 192 -17.47 -2.16 10.19
C VAL A 192 -16.49 -3.01 9.36
N SER A 193 -16.13 -2.56 8.16
CA SER A 193 -15.15 -3.26 7.31
C SER A 193 -13.77 -3.31 7.96
N PHE A 194 -13.36 -2.25 8.64
CA PHE A 194 -12.11 -2.24 9.42
C PHE A 194 -12.14 -3.27 10.54
N VAL A 195 -13.23 -3.34 11.31
CA VAL A 195 -13.38 -4.34 12.39
C VAL A 195 -13.32 -5.76 11.82
N ILE A 196 -14.03 -6.04 10.73
CA ILE A 196 -14.00 -7.35 10.07
C ILE A 196 -12.57 -7.69 9.61
N GLY A 197 -11.89 -6.76 8.95
CA GLY A 197 -10.51 -6.93 8.49
C GLY A 197 -9.54 -7.16 9.65
N LYS A 198 -9.71 -6.45 10.78
CA LYS A 198 -8.90 -6.64 11.99
C LYS A 198 -9.13 -8.00 12.63
N MET A 199 -10.38 -8.45 12.71
CA MET A 199 -10.69 -9.81 13.19
C MET A 199 -10.06 -10.88 12.28
N ALA A 200 -10.11 -10.69 10.97
CA ALA A 200 -9.46 -11.58 10.01
C ALA A 200 -7.93 -11.58 10.20
N ASN A 201 -7.31 -10.41 10.37
CA ASN A 201 -5.89 -10.30 10.66
C ASN A 201 -5.50 -11.04 11.95
N ASP A 202 -6.24 -10.82 13.04
CA ASP A 202 -5.96 -11.45 14.34
C ASP A 202 -6.13 -12.97 14.27
N TYR A 203 -7.18 -13.43 13.56
CA TYR A 203 -7.42 -14.87 13.39
C TYR A 203 -6.31 -15.54 12.56
N LEU A 204 -5.94 -14.93 11.42
CA LEU A 204 -4.92 -15.48 10.52
C LEU A 204 -3.54 -15.46 11.17
N LEU A 205 -3.14 -14.34 11.78
CA LEU A 205 -1.86 -14.23 12.48
C LEU A 205 -1.82 -15.17 13.70
N GLY A 206 -2.88 -15.23 14.50
CA GLY A 206 -2.92 -16.07 15.69
C GLY A 206 -2.92 -17.56 15.40
N ARG A 207 -3.52 -17.98 14.27
CA ARG A 207 -3.60 -19.39 13.88
C ARG A 207 -2.33 -19.90 13.20
N HIS A 208 -1.75 -19.08 12.34
CA HIS A 208 -0.62 -19.50 11.50
C HIS A 208 0.73 -19.05 12.03
N PHE A 209 0.76 -18.00 12.88
CA PHE A 209 2.01 -17.34 13.28
C PHE A 209 2.00 -17.01 14.77
N PRO A 210 2.35 -17.99 15.63
CA PRO A 210 2.25 -17.86 17.09
C PRO A 210 3.23 -16.83 17.70
N LEU A 211 4.06 -16.18 16.89
CA LEU A 211 5.03 -15.21 17.37
C LEU A 211 4.34 -13.88 17.71
N LYS A 212 4.29 -13.58 18.98
CA LYS A 212 3.89 -12.27 19.48
C LYS A 212 4.99 -11.28 19.14
N VAL A 213 4.69 -10.35 18.24
CA VAL A 213 5.54 -9.18 18.06
C VAL A 213 5.37 -8.29 19.28
N ASP A 214 6.47 -8.01 19.96
CA ASP A 214 6.45 -7.09 21.09
C ASP A 214 6.37 -5.64 20.57
N TYR A 215 5.18 -5.05 20.65
CA TYR A 215 4.95 -3.64 20.37
C TYR A 215 5.18 -2.73 21.56
N SER A 216 5.82 -3.24 22.63
CA SER A 216 6.04 -2.46 23.86
C SER A 216 6.80 -1.15 23.63
N GLN A 217 7.55 -1.06 22.53
CA GLN A 217 8.24 0.17 22.11
C GLN A 217 7.35 1.17 21.35
N ALA A 218 6.18 0.75 20.89
CA ALA A 218 5.23 1.60 20.20
C ALA A 218 4.13 2.04 21.16
N SER A 219 4.37 3.05 21.97
CA SER A 219 3.31 3.60 22.81
C SER A 219 2.34 4.44 21.96
N LEU A 220 1.05 4.10 22.03
CA LEU A 220 -0.02 4.88 21.39
C LEU A 220 -0.31 6.21 22.12
N LEU A 221 0.16 6.33 23.37
CA LEU A 221 0.00 7.53 24.17
C LEU A 221 1.31 8.30 24.19
N ILE A 222 1.36 9.34 23.36
CA ILE A 222 2.49 10.27 23.29
C ILE A 222 2.15 11.45 24.19
N SER A 223 3.10 11.89 25.03
CA SER A 223 2.93 13.15 25.78
C SER A 223 2.77 14.32 24.78
N PRO A 224 2.03 15.38 25.14
CA PRO A 224 1.83 16.54 24.25
C PRO A 224 3.14 17.12 23.71
N ASP A 225 4.17 17.21 24.55
CA ASP A 225 5.49 17.70 24.18
C ASP A 225 6.13 16.85 23.07
N LYS A 226 6.11 15.53 23.24
CA LYS A 226 6.61 14.59 22.21
C LYS A 226 5.74 14.61 20.95
N ALA A 227 4.44 14.90 21.04
CA ALA A 227 3.59 15.03 19.88
C ALA A 227 3.99 16.22 19.01
N ILE A 228 4.37 17.35 19.63
CA ILE A 228 4.88 18.55 18.94
C ILE A 228 6.23 18.24 18.29
N ASP A 229 7.16 17.61 19.03
CA ASP A 229 8.46 17.22 18.48
C ASP A 229 8.31 16.25 17.30
N ASN A 230 7.42 15.27 17.41
CA ASN A 230 7.12 14.33 16.32
C ASN A 230 6.51 15.04 15.11
N LEU A 231 5.66 16.06 15.31
CA LEU A 231 5.13 16.86 14.22
C LEU A 231 6.26 17.57 13.45
N PHE A 232 7.22 18.19 14.18
CA PHE A 232 8.40 18.79 13.55
C PHE A 232 9.26 17.76 12.83
N ILE A 233 9.45 16.57 13.40
CA ILE A 233 10.17 15.47 12.75
C ILE A 233 9.47 15.06 11.44
N ILE A 234 8.14 14.93 11.45
CA ILE A 234 7.35 14.59 10.27
C ILE A 234 7.50 15.66 9.18
N LEU A 235 7.35 16.94 9.55
CA LEU A 235 7.52 18.06 8.62
C LEU A 235 8.94 18.09 8.04
N LYS A 236 9.95 17.90 8.88
CA LYS A 236 11.34 17.80 8.44
C LYS A 236 11.56 16.60 7.52
N SER A 237 10.98 15.46 7.84
CA SER A 237 11.07 14.24 7.00
C SER A 237 10.46 14.46 5.63
N ILE A 238 9.30 15.13 5.53
CA ILE A 238 8.68 15.49 4.26
C ILE A 238 9.60 16.42 3.44
N LEU A 239 10.21 17.41 4.08
CA LEU A 239 11.15 18.33 3.41
C LEU A 239 12.40 17.60 2.93
N VAL A 240 12.98 16.73 3.75
CA VAL A 240 14.15 15.92 3.38
C VAL A 240 13.81 14.97 2.24
N TYR A 241 12.66 14.30 2.30
CA TYR A 241 12.19 13.41 1.25
C TYR A 241 11.98 14.16 -0.08
N SER A 242 11.36 15.34 -0.02
CA SER A 242 11.17 16.19 -1.20
C SER A 242 12.51 16.70 -1.76
N SER A 243 13.50 16.99 -0.89
CA SER A 243 14.82 17.43 -1.30
C SER A 243 15.68 16.33 -1.89
N SER A 244 15.56 15.10 -1.39
CA SER A 244 16.27 13.95 -1.96
C SER A 244 15.79 13.62 -3.37
N SER A 245 14.50 13.87 -3.67
CA SER A 245 13.97 13.74 -5.04
C SER A 245 14.52 14.81 -5.99
N SER A 246 14.88 15.99 -5.49
CA SER A 246 15.47 17.07 -6.31
C SER A 246 16.97 16.89 -6.59
N LEU A 247 17.68 16.10 -5.78
CA LEU A 247 19.07 15.75 -6.04
C LEU A 247 19.25 14.92 -7.32
N ALA A 248 18.23 14.16 -7.72
CA ALA A 248 18.20 13.49 -9.02
C ALA A 248 18.18 14.47 -10.20
N VAL A 249 17.88 15.76 -9.96
CA VAL A 249 17.75 16.82 -10.97
C VAL A 249 18.86 17.88 -10.83
N GLY A 250 19.80 17.71 -9.89
CA GLY A 250 21.01 18.56 -9.81
C GLY A 250 20.80 19.96 -9.20
N SER A 251 19.71 20.20 -8.46
CA SER A 251 19.53 21.50 -7.77
C SER A 251 19.81 21.39 -6.26
N ASN A 252 20.99 21.81 -5.86
CA ASN A 252 21.44 21.89 -4.46
C ASN A 252 20.77 22.99 -3.62
N ALA A 253 19.76 23.67 -4.14
CA ALA A 253 19.23 24.88 -3.48
C ALA A 253 18.44 24.59 -2.19
N ILE A 254 17.79 23.43 -2.08
CA ILE A 254 16.99 23.09 -0.89
C ILE A 254 17.83 22.31 0.14
N GLY A 255 18.83 21.56 -0.29
CA GLY A 255 19.75 20.84 0.61
C GLY A 255 20.59 21.74 1.51
N ILE A 256 20.76 23.01 1.15
CA ILE A 256 21.53 24.00 1.93
C ILE A 256 20.73 24.53 3.15
N LEU A 257 19.42 24.37 3.16
CA LEU A 257 18.55 24.84 4.25
C LEU A 257 18.32 23.81 5.36
N THR A 258 18.88 22.62 5.26
CA THR A 258 18.84 21.61 6.33
C THR A 258 20.18 21.56 7.02
N PRO A 259 20.39 22.19 8.19
CA PRO A 259 21.58 21.94 9.00
C PRO A 259 21.56 20.48 9.47
N PHE A 260 22.73 19.86 9.41
CA PHE A 260 23.01 18.52 9.93
C PHE A 260 22.57 18.33 11.36
#